data_230b2c8fcde37de740b19f7ca8f30ce0
#
_entry.id   230b2c8fcde37de740b19f7ca8f30ce0
#
_cell.length_a   1.000
_cell.length_b   1.000
_cell.length_c   1.000
_cell.angle_alpha   90.00
_cell.angle_beta   90.00
_cell.angle_gamma   90.00
#
_symmetry.space_group_name_H-M   'P 1'
#
loop_
_entity.id
_entity.type
_entity.pdbx_description
1 polymer ?
#
loop_
_entity_poly.entity_id
_entity_poly.type
_entity_poly.pdbx_seq_one_letter_code
_entity_poly.pdbx_strand_id
1 'polypeptide(L)'
;MITECYIKGRFDYGVGKCAVVITEDVPKGEEKKVLHQVAWRVPESWEYNGETIVADQFNCEILAATYALQWCMKNHKQLVNIYANTTTCQKWYLRREFPESRKASAQAYIDMLEAYKKAMDEHDDTEVVDRVFVEYIKKDDKNVWNWLVNDIALNVK
;
A
#
# COMPACT_ATOMS: atom_id res chain seq x y z
N MET A 1 11.66 -1.63 -14.69
CA MET A 1 11.59 -0.54 -13.71
C MET A 1 10.75 -0.94 -12.51
N ILE A 2 11.15 -0.50 -11.33
CA ILE A 2 10.43 -0.75 -10.09
C ILE A 2 9.52 0.43 -9.78
N THR A 3 8.24 0.15 -9.53
CA THR A 3 7.28 1.15 -9.07
C THR A 3 7.32 1.17 -7.55
N GLU A 4 7.52 2.35 -6.98
CA GLU A 4 7.63 2.53 -5.53
C GLU A 4 6.33 3.13 -4.99
N CYS A 5 5.73 2.47 -4.01
CA CYS A 5 4.47 2.90 -3.39
C CYS A 5 4.71 3.22 -1.92
N TYR A 6 4.67 4.49 -1.58
CA TYR A 6 4.73 4.96 -0.19
C TYR A 6 3.31 5.03 0.34
N ILE A 7 3.04 4.33 1.42
CA ILE A 7 1.69 4.24 1.98
C ILE A 7 1.64 4.75 3.41
N LYS A 8 0.49 5.28 3.80
CA LYS A 8 0.26 5.75 5.16
C LYS A 8 -1.18 5.53 5.57
N GLY A 9 -1.38 4.93 6.76
CA GLY A 9 -2.64 4.88 7.46
C GLY A 9 -2.54 5.73 8.73
N ARG A 10 -3.56 6.53 9.02
CA ARG A 10 -3.67 7.32 10.24
C ARG A 10 -5.04 7.12 10.87
N PHE A 11 -5.08 7.24 12.18
CA PHE A 11 -6.35 7.27 12.91
C PHE A 11 -6.23 8.32 14.00
N ASP A 12 -6.81 9.50 13.75
CA ASP A 12 -6.72 10.65 14.65
C ASP A 12 -8.12 11.11 15.02
N TYR A 13 -8.39 11.25 16.31
CA TYR A 13 -9.67 11.77 16.82
C TYR A 13 -10.89 11.03 16.25
N GLY A 14 -10.80 9.71 16.17
CA GLY A 14 -11.88 8.87 15.65
C GLY A 14 -12.03 8.86 14.13
N VAL A 15 -11.10 9.46 13.40
CA VAL A 15 -11.13 9.55 11.94
C VAL A 15 -9.98 8.78 11.32
N GLY A 16 -10.32 7.84 10.44
CA GLY A 16 -9.35 7.10 9.64
C GLY A 16 -9.01 7.82 8.35
N LYS A 17 -7.73 7.81 8.00
CA LYS A 17 -7.21 8.44 6.78
C LYS A 17 -6.20 7.53 6.13
N CYS A 18 -6.20 7.54 4.80
CA CYS A 18 -5.22 6.82 3.99
C CYS A 18 -4.52 7.78 3.05
N ALA A 19 -3.27 7.47 2.73
CA ALA A 19 -2.52 8.19 1.71
C ALA A 19 -1.61 7.25 0.94
N VAL A 20 -1.41 7.53 -0.33
CA VAL A 20 -0.52 6.77 -1.22
C VAL A 20 0.20 7.77 -2.12
N VAL A 21 1.52 7.61 -2.23
CA VAL A 21 2.36 8.32 -3.20
C VAL A 21 3.09 7.26 -4.02
N ILE A 22 2.92 7.30 -5.32
CA ILE A 22 3.51 6.32 -6.24
C ILE A 22 4.52 7.02 -7.14
N THR A 23 5.74 6.52 -7.12
CA THR A 23 6.84 6.98 -7.97
C THR A 23 7.37 5.81 -8.77
N GLU A 24 8.24 6.08 -9.70
CA GLU A 24 8.92 5.04 -10.46
C GLU A 24 10.42 5.26 -10.36
N ASP A 25 11.16 4.16 -10.19
CA ASP A 25 12.60 4.21 -10.20
C ASP A 25 13.06 4.66 -11.59
N VAL A 26 14.03 5.58 -11.63
CA VAL A 26 14.53 6.18 -12.87
C VAL A 26 16.04 6.04 -12.93
N PRO A 27 16.64 6.06 -14.15
CA PRO A 27 18.08 6.03 -14.29
C PRO A 27 18.76 7.18 -13.54
N LYS A 28 19.97 6.94 -13.07
CA LYS A 28 20.77 7.94 -12.37
C LYS A 28 20.91 9.22 -13.21
N GLY A 29 20.60 10.35 -12.59
CA GLY A 29 20.66 11.66 -13.24
C GLY A 29 19.34 12.14 -13.81
N GLU A 30 18.31 11.30 -13.85
CA GLU A 30 16.95 11.68 -14.22
C GLU A 30 16.15 12.08 -12.98
N GLU A 31 15.23 13.01 -13.15
CA GLU A 31 14.34 13.45 -12.08
C GLU A 31 13.20 12.45 -11.89
N LYS A 32 13.05 11.94 -10.66
CA LYS A 32 11.95 11.04 -10.30
C LYS A 32 10.63 11.81 -10.27
N LYS A 33 9.62 11.29 -10.94
CA LYS A 33 8.29 11.89 -11.02
C LYS A 33 7.29 11.13 -10.19
N VAL A 34 6.33 11.85 -9.61
CA VAL A 34 5.16 11.25 -8.99
C VAL A 34 4.21 10.80 -10.10
N LEU A 35 3.93 9.50 -10.16
CA LEU A 35 2.99 8.92 -11.10
C LEU A 35 1.55 9.09 -10.63
N HIS A 36 1.34 9.02 -9.32
CA HIS A 36 0.02 9.12 -8.70
C HIS A 36 0.20 9.49 -7.23
N GLN A 37 -0.69 10.34 -6.73
CA GLN A 37 -0.79 10.58 -5.29
C GLN A 37 -2.23 10.83 -4.92
N VAL A 38 -2.64 10.31 -3.78
CA VAL A 38 -3.99 10.42 -3.27
C VAL A 38 -3.98 10.33 -1.75
N ALA A 39 -4.89 11.06 -1.14
CA ALA A 39 -5.17 10.92 0.29
C ALA A 39 -6.67 11.06 0.46
N TRP A 40 -7.25 10.25 1.36
CA TRP A 40 -8.69 10.25 1.56
C TRP A 40 -9.06 9.87 2.98
N ARG A 41 -10.21 10.35 3.40
CA ARG A 41 -10.83 9.96 4.66
C ARG A 41 -11.63 8.68 4.43
N VAL A 42 -11.49 7.73 5.32
CA VAL A 42 -12.24 6.46 5.24
C VAL A 42 -13.48 6.53 6.13
N PRO A 43 -14.54 5.74 5.82
CA PRO A 43 -15.68 5.62 6.72
C PRO A 43 -15.29 4.98 8.05
N GLU A 44 -16.14 5.08 9.07
CA GLU A 44 -15.91 4.46 10.37
C GLU A 44 -15.73 2.94 10.27
N SER A 45 -16.41 2.33 9.30
CA SER A 45 -16.26 0.92 8.99
C SER A 45 -16.62 0.66 7.53
N TRP A 46 -16.14 -0.45 7.02
CA TRP A 46 -16.50 -0.95 5.69
C TRP A 46 -16.55 -2.47 5.73
N GLU A 47 -17.10 -3.07 4.69
CA GLU A 47 -17.24 -4.51 4.63
C GLU A 47 -16.37 -5.14 3.56
N TYR A 48 -15.89 -6.35 3.85
CA TYR A 48 -15.21 -7.19 2.89
C TYR A 48 -15.68 -8.65 3.11
N ASN A 49 -16.23 -9.25 2.04
CA ASN A 49 -16.79 -10.61 2.08
C ASN A 49 -17.75 -10.84 3.24
N GLY A 50 -18.61 -9.85 3.51
CA GLY A 50 -19.62 -9.95 4.57
C GLY A 50 -19.10 -9.70 5.99
N GLU A 51 -17.81 -9.44 6.15
CA GLU A 51 -17.20 -9.11 7.44
C GLU A 51 -16.92 -7.62 7.55
N THR A 52 -17.13 -7.06 8.74
CA THR A 52 -16.92 -5.64 9.01
C THR A 52 -15.47 -5.35 9.38
N ILE A 53 -14.89 -4.37 8.71
CA ILE A 53 -13.57 -3.84 9.04
C ILE A 53 -13.78 -2.47 9.70
N VAL A 54 -13.29 -2.30 10.92
CA VAL A 54 -13.40 -1.03 11.66
C VAL A 54 -12.17 -0.18 11.40
N ALA A 55 -12.37 1.10 11.14
CA ALA A 55 -11.27 2.03 10.90
C ALA A 55 -10.37 2.13 12.13
N ASP A 56 -9.08 1.88 11.95
CA ASP A 56 -8.00 2.15 12.89
C ASP A 56 -6.71 2.35 12.09
N GLN A 57 -5.63 2.65 12.76
CA GLN A 57 -4.36 2.94 12.08
C GLN A 57 -3.90 1.75 11.20
N PHE A 58 -3.98 0.53 11.71
CA PHE A 58 -3.49 -0.66 11.00
C PHE A 58 -4.39 -1.01 9.82
N ASN A 59 -5.70 -0.99 10.00
CA ASN A 59 -6.62 -1.28 8.91
C ASN A 59 -6.56 -0.20 7.81
N CYS A 60 -6.34 1.05 8.18
CA CYS A 60 -6.13 2.14 7.22
C CYS A 60 -4.82 1.96 6.44
N GLU A 61 -3.74 1.54 7.10
CA GLU A 61 -2.47 1.25 6.41
C GLU A 61 -2.63 0.12 5.40
N ILE A 62 -3.30 -0.97 5.80
CA ILE A 62 -3.55 -2.11 4.92
C ILE A 62 -4.45 -1.70 3.75
N LEU A 63 -5.45 -0.87 3.99
CA LEU A 63 -6.30 -0.34 2.92
C LEU A 63 -5.50 0.49 1.91
N ALA A 64 -4.56 1.31 2.40
CA ALA A 64 -3.67 2.08 1.54
C ALA A 64 -2.79 1.16 0.67
N ALA A 65 -2.24 0.09 1.26
CA ALA A 65 -1.45 -0.91 0.52
C ALA A 65 -2.29 -1.62 -0.55
N THR A 66 -3.52 -1.99 -0.20
CA THR A 66 -4.46 -2.63 -1.12
C THR A 66 -4.78 -1.71 -2.30
N TYR A 67 -5.03 -0.45 -2.02
CA TYR A 67 -5.25 0.58 -3.05
C TYR A 67 -4.05 0.70 -3.99
N ALA A 68 -2.84 0.77 -3.43
CA ALA A 68 -1.61 0.90 -4.21
C ALA A 68 -1.42 -0.28 -5.17
N LEU A 69 -1.66 -1.50 -4.71
CA LEU A 69 -1.59 -2.70 -5.54
C LEU A 69 -2.65 -2.69 -6.64
N GLN A 70 -3.87 -2.25 -6.34
CA GLN A 70 -4.93 -2.14 -7.34
C GLN A 70 -4.55 -1.14 -8.42
N TRP A 71 -4.00 0.00 -8.04
CA TRP A 71 -3.52 1.01 -8.99
C TRP A 71 -2.42 0.44 -9.88
N CYS A 72 -1.44 -0.26 -9.29
CA CYS A 72 -0.34 -0.88 -10.04
C CYS A 72 -0.86 -1.96 -11.00
N MET A 73 -1.86 -2.73 -10.59
CA MET A 73 -2.48 -3.74 -11.45
C MET A 73 -3.16 -3.09 -12.66
N LYS A 74 -3.95 -2.04 -12.45
CA LYS A 74 -4.65 -1.32 -13.51
C LYS A 74 -3.71 -0.64 -14.49
N ASN A 75 -2.54 -0.22 -14.03
CA ASN A 75 -1.55 0.50 -14.83
C ASN A 75 -0.40 -0.40 -15.30
N HIS A 76 -0.55 -1.71 -15.17
CA HIS A 76 0.39 -2.74 -15.65
C HIS A 76 1.82 -2.54 -15.14
N LYS A 77 1.97 -2.20 -13.86
CA LYS A 77 3.28 -2.06 -13.23
C LYS A 77 3.76 -3.43 -12.79
N GLN A 78 4.85 -3.92 -13.39
CA GLN A 78 5.30 -5.30 -13.29
C GLN A 78 6.01 -5.64 -11.99
N LEU A 79 6.70 -4.67 -11.39
CA LEU A 79 7.44 -4.83 -10.15
C LEU A 79 7.09 -3.68 -9.21
N VAL A 80 6.72 -4.00 -7.98
CA VAL A 80 6.24 -3.03 -7.01
C VAL A 80 7.00 -3.18 -5.69
N ASN A 81 7.47 -2.06 -5.14
CA ASN A 81 8.03 -1.99 -3.81
C ASN A 81 7.13 -1.10 -2.94
N ILE A 82 6.60 -1.65 -1.86
CA ILE A 82 5.74 -0.94 -0.92
C ILE A 82 6.56 -0.52 0.29
N TYR A 83 6.56 0.77 0.59
CA TYR A 83 7.20 1.33 1.77
C TYR A 83 6.14 1.75 2.79
N ALA A 84 6.25 1.21 3.99
CA ALA A 84 5.30 1.47 5.08
C ALA A 84 6.03 1.86 6.36
N ASN A 85 5.39 2.68 7.20
CA ASN A 85 5.96 3.13 8.47
C ASN A 85 5.75 2.15 9.63
N THR A 86 5.13 1.01 9.38
CA THR A 86 5.02 -0.10 10.34
C THR A 86 5.41 -1.41 9.66
N THR A 87 5.57 -2.45 10.45
CA THR A 87 5.91 -3.78 9.94
C THR A 87 4.68 -4.62 9.59
N THR A 88 3.48 -4.07 9.72
CA THR A 88 2.22 -4.80 9.53
C THR A 88 2.08 -5.38 8.13
N CYS A 89 2.25 -4.55 7.10
CA CYS A 89 2.18 -5.00 5.70
C CYS A 89 3.20 -6.08 5.40
N GLN A 90 4.43 -5.91 5.91
CA GLN A 90 5.50 -6.87 5.71
C GLN A 90 5.20 -8.22 6.37
N LYS A 91 4.75 -8.21 7.62
CA LYS A 91 4.40 -9.43 8.36
C LYS A 91 3.24 -10.17 7.69
N TRP A 92 2.22 -9.45 7.30
CA TRP A 92 1.04 -10.06 6.68
C TRP A 92 1.36 -10.61 5.28
N TYR A 93 2.25 -9.96 4.56
CA TYR A 93 2.71 -10.44 3.25
C TYR A 93 3.62 -11.67 3.37
N LEU A 94 4.70 -11.55 4.17
CA LEU A 94 5.74 -12.57 4.23
C LEU A 94 5.35 -13.80 5.06
N ARG A 95 4.67 -13.57 6.19
CA ARG A 95 4.39 -14.62 7.18
C ARG A 95 2.96 -15.07 7.21
N ARG A 96 2.05 -14.32 6.61
CA ARG A 96 0.61 -14.55 6.71
C ARG A 96 0.12 -14.56 8.17
N GLU A 97 0.82 -13.85 9.05
CA GLU A 97 0.51 -13.75 10.47
C GLU A 97 -0.31 -12.49 10.74
N PHE A 98 -1.52 -12.66 11.25
CA PHE A 98 -2.39 -11.55 11.61
C PHE A 98 -3.33 -11.98 12.74
N PRO A 99 -3.74 -11.04 13.62
CA PRO A 99 -4.73 -11.32 14.65
C PRO A 99 -6.08 -11.68 14.04
N GLU A 100 -6.84 -12.54 14.71
CA GLU A 100 -8.18 -12.93 14.26
C GLU A 100 -9.09 -11.70 14.05
N SER A 101 -8.95 -10.69 14.93
CA SER A 101 -9.71 -9.44 14.82
C SER A 101 -9.44 -8.64 13.54
N ARG A 102 -8.37 -8.96 12.80
CA ARG A 102 -7.98 -8.27 11.56
C ARG A 102 -8.07 -9.17 10.32
N LYS A 103 -8.69 -10.31 10.47
CA LYS A 103 -8.78 -11.32 9.42
C LYS A 103 -9.36 -10.78 8.11
N ALA A 104 -10.44 -10.01 8.17
CA ALA A 104 -11.08 -9.46 6.98
C ALA A 104 -10.16 -8.47 6.24
N SER A 105 -9.48 -7.59 6.98
CA SER A 105 -8.52 -6.65 6.42
C SER A 105 -7.33 -7.36 5.78
N ALA A 106 -6.78 -8.37 6.47
CA ALA A 106 -5.69 -9.19 5.97
C ALA A 106 -6.11 -9.96 4.71
N GLN A 107 -7.32 -10.51 4.69
CA GLN A 107 -7.81 -11.26 3.54
C GLN A 107 -7.97 -10.37 2.32
N ALA A 108 -8.50 -9.15 2.49
CA ALA A 108 -8.60 -8.18 1.39
C ALA A 108 -7.24 -7.87 0.77
N TYR A 109 -6.23 -7.67 1.61
CA TYR A 109 -4.85 -7.41 1.18
C TYR A 109 -4.25 -8.63 0.44
N ILE A 110 -4.40 -9.82 1.00
CA ILE A 110 -3.89 -11.06 0.40
C ILE A 110 -4.56 -11.33 -0.94
N ASP A 111 -5.90 -11.17 -1.02
CA ASP A 111 -6.65 -11.36 -2.25
C ASP A 111 -6.16 -10.38 -3.34
N MET A 112 -5.86 -9.14 -2.96
CA MET A 112 -5.32 -8.14 -3.91
C MET A 112 -3.91 -8.50 -4.37
N LEU A 113 -3.05 -8.99 -3.47
CA LEU A 113 -1.72 -9.47 -3.81
C LEU A 113 -1.79 -10.61 -4.84
N GLU A 114 -2.67 -11.57 -4.62
CA GLU A 114 -2.85 -12.70 -5.52
C GLU A 114 -3.42 -12.27 -6.87
N ALA A 115 -4.41 -11.37 -6.85
CA ALA A 115 -4.99 -10.82 -8.08
C ALA A 115 -3.96 -10.04 -8.89
N TYR A 116 -3.13 -9.23 -8.23
CA TYR A 116 -2.05 -8.49 -8.88
C TYR A 116 -1.05 -9.43 -9.54
N LYS A 117 -0.57 -10.43 -8.82
CA LYS A 117 0.40 -11.39 -9.34
C LYS A 117 -0.15 -12.13 -10.56
N LYS A 118 -1.39 -12.61 -10.45
CA LYS A 118 -2.06 -13.31 -11.54
C LYS A 118 -2.19 -12.42 -12.78
N ALA A 119 -2.65 -11.19 -12.60
CA ALA A 119 -2.82 -10.25 -13.71
C ALA A 119 -1.49 -9.92 -14.40
N MET A 120 -0.42 -9.75 -13.64
CA MET A 120 0.90 -9.47 -14.20
C MET A 120 1.50 -10.68 -14.88
N ASP A 121 1.31 -11.89 -14.37
CA ASP A 121 1.79 -13.13 -14.97
C ASP A 121 1.09 -13.40 -16.32
N GLU A 122 -0.20 -13.06 -16.43
CA GLU A 122 -0.96 -13.19 -17.68
C GLU A 122 -0.54 -12.15 -18.72
N HIS A 123 -0.08 -10.97 -18.27
CA HIS A 123 0.28 -9.86 -19.14
C HIS A 123 1.75 -9.88 -19.61
N ASP A 124 2.61 -10.54 -18.85
CA ASP A 124 4.05 -10.56 -19.07
C ASP A 124 4.54 -12.00 -19.23
N ASP A 125 5.08 -12.34 -20.40
CA ASP A 125 5.62 -13.67 -20.70
C ASP A 125 6.92 -13.98 -19.94
N THR A 126 7.52 -12.98 -19.29
CA THR A 126 8.74 -13.15 -18.51
C THR A 126 8.41 -13.81 -17.17
N GLU A 127 9.06 -14.94 -16.89
CA GLU A 127 8.92 -15.61 -15.60
C GLU A 127 9.61 -14.79 -14.50
N VAL A 128 8.82 -14.25 -13.58
CA VAL A 128 9.31 -13.46 -12.44
C VAL A 128 8.85 -14.14 -11.15
N VAL A 129 9.81 -14.45 -10.28
CA VAL A 129 9.53 -15.16 -9.02
C VAL A 129 8.77 -14.26 -8.04
N ASP A 130 9.28 -13.05 -7.81
CA ASP A 130 8.68 -12.08 -6.89
C ASP A 130 8.39 -10.76 -7.61
N ARG A 131 7.15 -10.31 -7.52
CA ARG A 131 6.69 -9.05 -8.14
C ARG A 131 6.45 -7.96 -7.13
N VAL A 132 6.24 -8.31 -5.86
CA VAL A 132 5.94 -7.38 -4.79
C VAL A 132 6.98 -7.50 -3.70
N PHE A 133 7.55 -6.37 -3.32
CA PHE A 133 8.47 -6.25 -2.19
C PHE A 133 7.85 -5.30 -1.18
N VAL A 134 7.97 -5.60 0.09
CA VAL A 134 7.43 -4.76 1.16
C VAL A 134 8.55 -4.43 2.13
N GLU A 135 8.79 -3.14 2.33
CA GLU A 135 9.86 -2.65 3.19
C GLU A 135 9.32 -1.71 4.26
N TYR A 136 9.90 -1.84 5.45
CA TYR A 136 9.66 -0.90 6.53
C TYR A 136 10.58 0.32 6.37
N ILE A 137 10.01 1.52 6.48
CA ILE A 137 10.76 2.77 6.48
C ILE A 137 10.35 3.57 7.72
N LYS A 138 11.31 4.12 8.46
CA LYS A 138 11.01 4.93 9.65
C LYS A 138 10.18 6.15 9.26
N LYS A 139 9.23 6.53 10.11
CA LYS A 139 8.38 7.69 9.89
C LYS A 139 9.18 8.97 9.69
N ASP A 140 10.28 9.14 10.43
CA ASP A 140 11.18 10.31 10.37
C ASP A 140 12.33 10.17 9.38
N ASP A 141 12.31 9.12 8.54
CA ASP A 141 13.30 8.94 7.49
C ASP A 141 13.29 10.16 6.55
N LYS A 142 14.49 10.59 6.12
CA LYS A 142 14.68 11.79 5.27
C LYS A 142 14.24 11.61 3.82
N ASN A 143 13.71 10.45 3.44
CA ASN A 143 13.18 10.22 2.10
C ASN A 143 12.02 11.19 1.84
N VAL A 144 12.14 11.98 0.79
CA VAL A 144 11.17 13.03 0.45
C VAL A 144 9.77 12.47 0.18
N TRP A 145 9.68 11.26 -0.38
CA TRP A 145 8.39 10.63 -0.69
C TRP A 145 7.71 10.09 0.56
N ASN A 146 8.50 9.60 1.52
CA ASN A 146 8.01 9.23 2.84
C ASN A 146 7.45 10.46 3.57
N TRP A 147 8.17 11.58 3.51
CA TRP A 147 7.67 12.84 4.08
C TRP A 147 6.37 13.27 3.40
N LEU A 148 6.31 13.23 2.07
CA LEU A 148 5.13 13.64 1.31
C LEU A 148 3.89 12.80 1.67
N VAL A 149 4.01 11.47 1.74
CA VAL A 149 2.86 10.61 2.07
C VAL A 149 2.36 10.87 3.49
N ASN A 150 3.26 11.12 4.42
CA ASN A 150 2.89 11.48 5.80
C ASN A 150 2.18 12.83 5.84
N ASP A 151 2.67 13.80 5.08
CA ASP A 151 2.10 15.16 5.02
C ASP A 151 0.69 15.16 4.42
N ILE A 152 0.49 14.53 3.27
CA ILE A 152 -0.83 14.49 2.65
C ILE A 152 -1.84 13.70 3.47
N ALA A 153 -1.43 12.65 4.18
CA ALA A 153 -2.30 11.92 5.11
C ALA A 153 -2.74 12.82 6.27
N LEU A 154 -1.81 13.59 6.83
CA LEU A 154 -2.11 14.50 7.93
C LEU A 154 -3.10 15.59 7.53
N ASN A 155 -3.02 16.10 6.31
CA ASN A 155 -3.78 17.25 5.85
C ASN A 155 -5.11 16.91 5.16
N VAL A 156 -5.51 15.66 5.12
CA VAL A 156 -6.83 15.26 4.61
C VAL A 156 -7.93 15.81 5.52
N LYS A 157 -8.90 16.45 4.90
CA LYS A 157 -10.06 16.98 5.62
C LYS A 157 -11.23 16.01 5.63
#